data_e6a63801c4afd6ec8aebb5039b54c4f7
#
_entry.id   e6a63801c4afd6ec8aebb5039b54c4f7
#
_cell.length_a   1.000
_cell.length_b   1.000
_cell.length_c   1.000
_cell.angle_alpha   90.00
_cell.angle_beta   90.00
_cell.angle_gamma   90.00
#
_symmetry.space_group_name_H-M   'P 1'
#
loop_
_entity.id
_entity.type
_entity.pdbx_description
1 polymer ?
#
loop_
_entity_poly.entity_id
_entity_poly.type
_entity_poly.pdbx_seq_one_letter_code
_entity_poly.pdbx_strand_id
1 'polypeptide(L)'
;MSTQEVIRMLSIDDKSITTDLDRAGYRKMGVVVKPASNYEEARRILASETIDLVVINLDFGGADGIQITRHLKAQPESATLPVVLTSVRTTAKVRSSALDAGADLFVEQPLPRQYFIEKLKQLLEQKTRTTERVDAAGDARFSLAGVDQSCPIGDLSMSGILLSTDLEIEDGAILTLEFDLPGNKKPIKVTGEVVRTIKFNKKTPDRPTGIGVRFADFSGDSERRLERYIAKTTHTDGKMHYYL
;
A
#
# COMPACT_ATOMS: atom_id res chain seq x y z
N MET A 1 -18.69 -7.36 -11.38
CA MET A 1 -18.77 -5.95 -10.98
C MET A 1 -17.66 -5.73 -9.97
N SER A 2 -16.59 -5.06 -10.37
CA SER A 2 -15.48 -4.74 -9.45
C SER A 2 -16.02 -3.84 -8.35
N THR A 3 -15.95 -4.27 -7.11
CA THR A 3 -16.28 -3.46 -5.93
C THR A 3 -15.24 -2.36 -5.90
N GLN A 4 -15.61 -1.15 -6.32
CA GLN A 4 -14.71 0.00 -6.27
C GLN A 4 -14.44 0.27 -4.79
N GLU A 5 -13.24 -0.02 -4.35
CA GLU A 5 -12.80 0.16 -2.96
C GLU A 5 -12.91 1.64 -2.60
N VAL A 6 -13.71 1.95 -1.60
CA VAL A 6 -13.99 3.33 -1.18
C VAL A 6 -12.86 3.80 -0.26
N ILE A 7 -12.14 4.83 -0.66
CA ILE A 7 -11.08 5.45 0.14
C ILE A 7 -11.70 6.38 1.19
N ARG A 8 -11.42 6.15 2.48
CA ARG A 8 -11.84 7.00 3.59
C ARG A 8 -10.70 7.95 3.96
N MET A 9 -10.84 9.19 3.58
CA MET A 9 -9.84 10.24 3.75
C MET A 9 -10.23 11.16 4.92
N LEU A 10 -9.38 11.25 5.94
CA LEU A 10 -9.48 12.28 6.96
C LEU A 10 -8.77 13.54 6.46
N SER A 11 -9.46 14.67 6.39
CA SER A 11 -8.90 15.95 5.96
C SER A 11 -8.81 16.91 7.13
N ILE A 12 -7.60 17.33 7.48
CA ILE A 12 -7.35 18.34 8.52
C ILE A 12 -7.09 19.68 7.82
N ASP A 13 -8.11 20.56 7.83
CA ASP A 13 -8.10 21.85 7.14
C ASP A 13 -9.15 22.78 7.72
N ASP A 14 -8.88 24.10 7.84
CA ASP A 14 -9.85 25.13 8.24
C ASP A 14 -10.67 25.67 7.07
N LYS A 15 -10.17 25.51 5.87
CA LYS A 15 -10.74 26.03 4.63
C LYS A 15 -11.13 24.90 3.69
N SER A 16 -12.28 24.35 3.92
CA SER A 16 -13.18 23.84 2.90
C SER A 16 -12.64 23.17 1.60
N ILE A 17 -11.67 22.23 1.68
CA ILE A 17 -11.82 21.03 0.84
C ILE A 17 -13.19 20.38 1.16
N THR A 18 -13.92 20.99 2.06
CA THR A 18 -15.04 20.45 2.82
C THR A 18 -16.36 21.14 2.52
N THR A 19 -16.47 21.92 1.43
CA THR A 19 -17.80 22.30 0.95
C THR A 19 -18.56 21.06 0.51
N ASP A 20 -19.88 21.04 0.69
CA ASP A 20 -20.71 19.89 0.29
C ASP A 20 -20.57 19.56 -1.20
N LEU A 21 -20.31 20.55 -2.04
CA LEU A 21 -19.99 20.39 -3.46
C LEU A 21 -18.67 19.63 -3.68
N ASP A 22 -17.65 19.94 -2.90
CA ASP A 22 -16.37 19.24 -3.00
C ASP A 22 -16.47 17.80 -2.49
N ARG A 23 -17.16 17.56 -1.38
CA ARG A 23 -17.43 16.19 -0.89
C ARG A 23 -18.18 15.34 -1.89
N ALA A 24 -19.21 15.91 -2.54
CA ALA A 24 -19.95 15.21 -3.60
C ALA A 24 -19.04 14.84 -4.78
N GLY A 25 -18.12 15.74 -5.15
CA GLY A 25 -17.11 15.49 -6.19
C GLY A 25 -16.15 14.35 -5.82
N TYR A 26 -15.63 14.35 -4.60
CA TYR A 26 -14.77 13.27 -4.09
C TYR A 26 -15.51 11.94 -4.03
N ARG A 27 -16.75 11.93 -3.53
CA ARG A 27 -17.58 10.71 -3.45
C ARG A 27 -17.83 10.07 -4.83
N LYS A 28 -18.08 10.88 -5.87
CA LYS A 28 -18.22 10.38 -7.25
C LYS A 28 -16.96 9.69 -7.77
N MET A 29 -15.81 9.99 -7.20
CA MET A 29 -14.52 9.40 -7.56
C MET A 29 -14.07 8.29 -6.59
N GLY A 30 -14.98 7.82 -5.71
CA GLY A 30 -14.72 6.74 -4.76
C GLY A 30 -13.98 7.18 -3.51
N VAL A 31 -14.01 8.48 -3.15
CA VAL A 31 -13.37 9.00 -1.93
C VAL A 31 -14.41 9.59 -1.00
N VAL A 32 -14.46 9.10 0.24
CA VAL A 32 -15.28 9.66 1.32
C VAL A 32 -14.39 10.54 2.20
N VAL A 33 -14.70 11.84 2.26
CA VAL A 33 -13.94 12.80 3.04
C VAL A 33 -14.58 12.98 4.42
N LYS A 34 -13.78 12.81 5.46
CA LYS A 34 -14.10 13.15 6.85
C LYS A 34 -13.31 14.41 7.23
N PRO A 35 -13.99 15.57 7.42
CA PRO A 35 -13.30 16.79 7.78
C PRO A 35 -12.96 16.82 9.27
N ALA A 36 -11.86 17.47 9.61
CA ALA A 36 -11.50 17.87 10.95
C ALA A 36 -10.92 19.28 10.92
N SER A 37 -11.41 20.13 11.79
CA SER A 37 -10.98 21.54 11.87
C SER A 37 -9.73 21.73 12.75
N ASN A 38 -9.31 20.68 13.45
CA ASN A 38 -8.13 20.69 14.33
C ASN A 38 -7.69 19.25 14.67
N TYR A 39 -6.54 19.14 15.33
CA TYR A 39 -5.97 17.84 15.70
C TYR A 39 -6.83 17.05 16.70
N GLU A 40 -7.50 17.71 17.64
CA GLU A 40 -8.35 17.02 18.64
C GLU A 40 -9.59 16.40 18.00
N GLU A 41 -10.17 17.07 17.00
CA GLU A 41 -11.26 16.51 16.21
C GLU A 41 -10.77 15.33 15.36
N ALA A 42 -9.59 15.47 14.72
CA ALA A 42 -8.96 14.39 13.97
C ALA A 42 -8.73 13.15 14.83
N ARG A 43 -8.20 13.30 16.05
CA ARG A 43 -8.02 12.22 17.01
C ARG A 43 -9.32 11.47 17.33
N ARG A 44 -10.40 12.22 17.56
CA ARG A 44 -11.71 11.61 17.84
C ARG A 44 -12.21 10.78 16.67
N ILE A 45 -12.05 11.29 15.44
CA ILE A 45 -12.43 10.54 14.24
C ILE A 45 -11.57 9.27 14.09
N LEU A 46 -10.25 9.38 14.24
CA LEU A 46 -9.33 8.23 14.16
C LEU A 46 -9.63 7.14 15.23
N ALA A 47 -10.13 7.54 16.39
CA ALA A 47 -10.49 6.60 17.45
C ALA A 47 -11.84 5.89 17.22
N SER A 48 -12.73 6.45 16.39
CA SER A 48 -14.10 5.96 16.20
C SER A 48 -14.41 5.45 14.80
N GLU A 49 -13.58 5.76 13.81
CA GLU A 49 -13.84 5.42 12.42
C GLU A 49 -12.60 4.82 11.75
N THR A 50 -12.82 3.95 10.79
CA THR A 50 -11.74 3.44 9.93
C THR A 50 -11.36 4.51 8.91
N ILE A 51 -10.10 4.90 8.90
CA ILE A 51 -9.51 5.88 7.99
C ILE A 51 -8.37 5.21 7.20
N ASP A 52 -8.34 5.41 5.90
CA ASP A 52 -7.34 4.82 5.02
C ASP A 52 -6.12 5.73 4.83
N LEU A 53 -6.32 7.06 4.93
CA LEU A 53 -5.24 8.05 4.88
C LEU A 53 -5.66 9.39 5.51
N VAL A 54 -4.66 10.18 5.92
CA VAL A 54 -4.84 11.54 6.44
C VAL A 54 -4.24 12.55 5.45
N VAL A 55 -4.99 13.60 5.15
CA VAL A 55 -4.52 14.77 4.40
C VAL A 55 -4.49 15.98 5.33
N ILE A 56 -3.37 16.68 5.40
CA ILE A 56 -3.20 17.88 6.24
C ILE A 56 -2.76 19.03 5.37
N ASN A 57 -3.51 20.14 5.42
CA ASN A 57 -3.12 21.38 4.76
C ASN A 57 -2.12 22.15 5.65
N LEU A 58 -0.90 22.41 5.17
CA LEU A 58 0.11 23.19 5.90
C LEU A 58 -0.18 24.69 5.96
N ASP A 59 -1.05 25.20 5.10
CA ASP A 59 -1.41 26.62 5.05
C ASP A 59 -2.60 26.94 5.99
N PHE A 60 -3.02 25.95 6.75
CA PHE A 60 -4.01 25.98 7.80
C PHE A 60 -3.55 26.84 8.98
N GLY A 61 -4.35 27.85 9.35
CA GLY A 61 -3.96 28.89 10.32
C GLY A 61 -4.00 28.51 11.79
N GLY A 62 -4.38 27.27 12.13
CA GLY A 62 -4.69 26.89 13.52
C GLY A 62 -3.76 25.84 14.15
N ALA A 63 -2.93 25.15 13.37
CA ALA A 63 -2.01 24.14 13.91
C ALA A 63 -0.82 23.91 12.97
N ASP A 64 0.32 23.57 13.54
CA ASP A 64 1.48 23.16 12.77
C ASP A 64 1.26 21.75 12.21
N GLY A 65 0.89 21.65 10.93
CA GLY A 65 0.66 20.37 10.23
C GLY A 65 1.87 19.44 10.26
N ILE A 66 3.08 20.00 10.34
CA ILE A 66 4.31 19.23 10.53
C ILE A 66 4.34 18.60 11.92
N GLN A 67 3.95 19.30 12.97
CA GLN A 67 3.83 18.76 14.32
C GLN A 67 2.74 17.70 14.40
N ILE A 68 1.59 17.95 13.78
CA ILE A 68 0.50 16.94 13.71
C ILE A 68 1.01 15.66 13.05
N THR A 69 1.75 15.77 11.95
CA THR A 69 2.34 14.61 11.26
C THR A 69 3.26 13.83 12.19
N ARG A 70 4.17 14.50 12.90
CA ARG A 70 5.06 13.85 13.88
C ARG A 70 4.28 13.13 14.98
N HIS A 71 3.25 13.77 15.53
CA HIS A 71 2.39 13.14 16.52
C HIS A 71 1.69 11.90 16.00
N LEU A 72 1.09 11.95 14.79
CA LEU A 72 0.45 10.80 14.17
C LEU A 72 1.45 9.63 13.95
N LYS A 73 2.65 9.95 13.47
CA LYS A 73 3.68 8.94 13.20
C LYS A 73 4.33 8.37 14.46
N ALA A 74 4.26 9.09 15.58
CA ALA A 74 4.78 8.62 16.87
C ALA A 74 3.79 7.72 17.64
N GLN A 75 2.52 7.68 17.26
CA GLN A 75 1.51 6.83 17.93
C GLN A 75 1.44 5.46 17.25
N PRO A 76 1.53 4.34 17.99
CA PRO A 76 1.49 3.00 17.41
C PRO A 76 0.26 2.76 16.52
N GLU A 77 -0.90 3.30 16.91
CA GLU A 77 -2.19 3.09 16.23
C GLU A 77 -2.27 3.80 14.87
N SER A 78 -1.47 4.86 14.66
CA SER A 78 -1.47 5.65 13.42
C SER A 78 -0.13 5.73 12.72
N ALA A 79 0.91 5.08 13.24
CA ALA A 79 2.26 5.12 12.67
C ALA A 79 2.31 4.66 11.21
N THR A 80 1.55 3.63 10.87
CA THR A 80 1.48 3.07 9.52
C THR A 80 0.49 3.78 8.60
N LEU A 81 -0.39 4.63 9.17
CA LEU A 81 -1.39 5.37 8.42
C LEU A 81 -0.71 6.36 7.45
N PRO A 82 -1.03 6.32 6.15
CA PRO A 82 -0.49 7.26 5.18
C PRO A 82 -0.86 8.70 5.52
N VAL A 83 0.13 9.58 5.56
CA VAL A 83 -0.05 11.02 5.81
C VAL A 83 0.42 11.81 4.60
N VAL A 84 -0.49 12.60 4.04
CA VAL A 84 -0.25 13.49 2.91
C VAL A 84 -0.29 14.93 3.39
N LEU A 85 0.78 15.67 3.15
CA LEU A 85 0.82 17.09 3.42
C LEU A 85 0.58 17.88 2.12
N THR A 86 -0.27 18.90 2.20
CA THR A 86 -0.55 19.80 1.07
C THR A 86 -0.18 21.22 1.42
N SER A 87 0.33 22.00 0.47
CA SER A 87 0.66 23.42 0.67
C SER A 87 0.70 24.19 -0.66
N VAL A 88 0.35 25.47 -0.62
CA VAL A 88 0.64 26.41 -1.70
C VAL A 88 2.08 26.95 -1.62
N ARG A 89 2.73 26.79 -0.47
CA ARG A 89 4.13 27.16 -0.25
C ARG A 89 5.05 25.99 -0.57
N THR A 90 5.77 26.04 -1.68
CA THR A 90 6.47 24.88 -2.27
C THR A 90 7.99 25.00 -2.25
N THR A 91 8.53 25.72 -1.24
CA THR A 91 10.00 25.78 -1.12
C THR A 91 10.60 24.42 -0.78
N ALA A 92 11.84 24.18 -1.24
CA ALA A 92 12.56 22.95 -0.92
C ALA A 92 12.62 22.68 0.60
N LYS A 93 12.74 23.73 1.41
CA LYS A 93 12.73 23.64 2.88
C LYS A 93 11.40 23.13 3.44
N VAL A 94 10.26 23.63 2.93
CA VAL A 94 8.93 23.16 3.37
C VAL A 94 8.73 21.70 3.00
N ARG A 95 9.09 21.32 1.77
CA ARG A 95 9.02 19.92 1.31
C ARG A 95 9.89 19.00 2.17
N SER A 96 11.15 19.36 2.40
CA SER A 96 12.05 18.58 3.25
C SER A 96 11.50 18.42 4.66
N SER A 97 11.10 19.52 5.31
CA SER A 97 10.51 19.48 6.65
C SER A 97 9.26 18.61 6.75
N ALA A 98 8.45 18.57 5.68
CA ALA A 98 7.27 17.70 5.60
C ALA A 98 7.65 16.21 5.58
N LEU A 99 8.61 15.84 4.73
CA LEU A 99 9.09 14.46 4.62
C LEU A 99 9.85 14.02 5.88
N ASP A 100 10.68 14.90 6.45
CA ASP A 100 11.43 14.64 7.71
C ASP A 100 10.48 14.45 8.91
N ALA A 101 9.26 15.00 8.84
CA ALA A 101 8.22 14.76 9.83
C ALA A 101 7.53 13.40 9.69
N GLY A 102 7.82 12.66 8.62
CA GLY A 102 7.24 11.36 8.33
C GLY A 102 6.04 11.40 7.37
N ALA A 103 5.82 12.51 6.65
CA ALA A 103 4.81 12.52 5.59
C ALA A 103 5.19 11.55 4.47
N ASP A 104 4.22 10.78 4.03
CA ASP A 104 4.42 9.79 2.95
C ASP A 104 4.34 10.44 1.56
N LEU A 105 3.69 11.60 1.47
CA LEU A 105 3.56 12.38 0.25
C LEU A 105 3.43 13.87 0.57
N PHE A 106 4.10 14.72 -0.21
CA PHE A 106 3.91 16.16 -0.21
C PHE A 106 3.31 16.58 -1.55
N VAL A 107 2.18 17.27 -1.51
CA VAL A 107 1.44 17.71 -2.70
C VAL A 107 1.38 19.23 -2.75
N GLU A 108 1.90 19.76 -3.84
CA GLU A 108 1.83 21.17 -4.16
C GLU A 108 0.43 21.57 -4.63
N GLN A 109 -0.09 22.66 -4.10
CA GLN A 109 -1.38 23.22 -4.49
C GLN A 109 -1.21 24.53 -5.28
N PRO A 110 -2.15 24.89 -6.19
CA PRO A 110 -3.38 24.14 -6.53
C PRO A 110 -3.11 22.94 -7.43
N LEU A 111 -3.81 21.84 -7.18
CA LEU A 111 -3.78 20.64 -8.03
C LEU A 111 -5.21 20.24 -8.40
N PRO A 112 -5.53 19.97 -9.68
CA PRO A 112 -6.86 19.48 -10.06
C PRO A 112 -7.23 18.22 -9.29
N ARG A 113 -8.49 18.14 -8.81
CA ARG A 113 -8.99 17.05 -7.95
C ARG A 113 -8.69 15.66 -8.51
N GLN A 114 -8.86 15.47 -9.81
CA GLN A 114 -8.60 14.18 -10.47
C GLN A 114 -7.16 13.71 -10.22
N TYR A 115 -6.16 14.57 -10.49
CA TYR A 115 -4.75 14.27 -10.28
C TYR A 115 -4.41 14.06 -8.80
N PHE A 116 -5.07 14.81 -7.91
CA PHE A 116 -4.89 14.61 -6.47
C PHE A 116 -5.35 13.20 -6.06
N ILE A 117 -6.55 12.79 -6.47
CA ILE A 117 -7.08 11.45 -6.16
C ILE A 117 -6.20 10.34 -6.78
N GLU A 118 -5.70 10.52 -8.00
CA GLU A 118 -4.75 9.57 -8.60
C GLU A 118 -3.48 9.40 -7.75
N LYS A 119 -2.93 10.51 -7.24
CA LYS A 119 -1.77 10.46 -6.33
C LYS A 119 -2.09 9.74 -5.01
N LEU A 120 -3.29 9.95 -4.44
CA LEU A 120 -3.72 9.24 -3.24
C LEU A 120 -3.86 7.73 -3.49
N LYS A 121 -4.46 7.34 -4.61
CA LYS A 121 -4.58 5.93 -5.01
C LYS A 121 -3.21 5.28 -5.18
N GLN A 122 -2.30 5.94 -5.91
CA GLN A 122 -0.92 5.45 -6.06
C GLN A 122 -0.19 5.29 -4.73
N LEU A 123 -0.35 6.24 -3.80
CA LEU A 123 0.22 6.15 -2.46
C LEU A 123 -0.34 4.94 -1.69
N LEU A 124 -1.65 4.74 -1.69
CA LEU A 124 -2.30 3.61 -1.03
C LEU A 124 -1.87 2.27 -1.64
N GLU A 125 -1.82 2.19 -2.97
CA GLU A 125 -1.30 1.00 -3.67
C GLU A 125 0.17 0.71 -3.31
N GLN A 126 1.01 1.74 -3.24
CA GLN A 126 2.40 1.59 -2.81
C GLN A 126 2.49 1.10 -1.37
N LYS A 127 1.67 1.67 -0.47
CA LYS A 127 1.61 1.25 0.95
C LYS A 127 1.08 -0.17 1.11
N THR A 128 0.08 -0.56 0.33
CA THR A 128 -0.40 -1.94 0.30
C THR A 128 0.67 -2.88 -0.27
N ARG A 129 1.50 -2.40 -1.22
CA ARG A 129 2.67 -3.12 -1.75
C ARG A 129 3.84 -3.19 -0.77
N THR A 130 3.91 -2.26 0.19
CA THR A 130 4.91 -2.26 1.29
C THR A 130 4.45 -3.17 2.44
N THR A 131 3.44 -4.02 2.24
CA THR A 131 3.21 -5.16 3.11
C THR A 131 4.53 -5.94 3.17
N GLU A 132 5.01 -6.16 4.37
CA GLU A 132 6.27 -6.84 4.68
C GLU A 132 6.54 -7.96 3.68
N ARG A 133 7.60 -7.82 2.91
CA ARG A 133 8.06 -8.84 2.00
C ARG A 133 9.10 -9.67 2.71
N VAL A 134 8.93 -10.95 2.63
CA VAL A 134 9.89 -11.92 3.17
C VAL A 134 10.48 -12.72 2.02
N ASP A 135 11.78 -12.93 2.08
CA ASP A 135 12.42 -13.91 1.22
C ASP A 135 11.90 -15.29 1.63
N ALA A 136 11.17 -15.92 0.75
CA ALA A 136 10.64 -17.26 1.01
C ALA A 136 11.45 -18.28 0.22
N ALA A 137 12.17 -19.14 0.94
CA ALA A 137 12.83 -20.27 0.31
C ALA A 137 11.81 -21.36 -0.03
N GLY A 138 11.78 -21.78 -1.29
CA GLY A 138 10.92 -22.86 -1.78
C GLY A 138 10.41 -22.62 -3.19
N ASP A 139 9.64 -23.57 -3.68
CA ASP A 139 9.02 -23.52 -5.00
C ASP A 139 7.51 -23.37 -4.88
N ALA A 140 6.94 -22.60 -5.79
CA ALA A 140 5.51 -22.54 -6.00
C ALA A 140 5.13 -23.35 -7.23
N ARG A 141 4.06 -24.14 -7.10
CA ARG A 141 3.46 -24.94 -8.17
C ARG A 141 2.21 -24.25 -8.67
N PHE A 142 2.00 -24.25 -9.97
CA PHE A 142 0.77 -23.77 -10.61
C PHE A 142 0.53 -24.49 -11.92
N SER A 143 -0.71 -24.54 -12.38
CA SER A 143 -1.06 -25.08 -13.68
C SER A 143 -1.28 -23.96 -14.68
N LEU A 144 -0.64 -24.04 -15.84
CA LEU A 144 -0.81 -23.13 -16.97
C LEU A 144 -1.19 -23.92 -18.21
N ALA A 145 -2.37 -23.65 -18.76
CA ALA A 145 -2.92 -24.37 -19.93
C ALA A 145 -2.95 -25.90 -19.75
N GLY A 146 -3.17 -26.38 -18.53
CA GLY A 146 -3.22 -27.81 -18.19
C GLY A 146 -1.85 -28.46 -18.00
N VAL A 147 -0.77 -27.68 -18.01
CA VAL A 147 0.60 -28.15 -17.73
C VAL A 147 1.03 -27.65 -16.36
N ASP A 148 1.42 -28.55 -15.49
CA ASP A 148 1.94 -28.21 -14.17
C ASP A 148 3.34 -27.61 -14.28
N GLN A 149 3.52 -26.47 -13.66
CA GLN A 149 4.75 -25.71 -13.58
C GLN A 149 5.22 -25.63 -12.13
N SER A 150 6.54 -25.55 -11.94
CA SER A 150 7.14 -25.25 -10.63
C SER A 150 8.27 -24.26 -10.81
N CYS A 151 8.31 -23.24 -9.99
CA CYS A 151 9.39 -22.25 -10.04
C CYS A 151 9.69 -21.67 -8.66
N PRO A 152 10.95 -21.23 -8.43
CA PRO A 152 11.36 -20.65 -7.17
C PRO A 152 10.54 -19.41 -6.80
N ILE A 153 10.29 -19.23 -5.51
CA ILE A 153 9.71 -18.03 -4.93
C ILE A 153 10.83 -17.00 -4.78
N GLY A 154 10.69 -15.83 -5.37
CA GLY A 154 11.63 -14.71 -5.22
C GLY A 154 11.32 -13.91 -3.95
N ASP A 155 10.09 -13.44 -3.80
CA ASP A 155 9.61 -12.76 -2.60
C ASP A 155 8.12 -13.06 -2.36
N LEU A 156 7.68 -12.89 -1.11
CA LEU A 156 6.34 -13.20 -0.66
C LEU A 156 5.81 -12.11 0.28
N SER A 157 4.55 -11.75 0.10
CA SER A 157 3.82 -10.80 0.96
C SER A 157 2.39 -11.26 1.19
N MET A 158 1.62 -10.58 2.04
CA MET A 158 0.19 -10.84 2.20
C MET A 158 -0.62 -10.61 0.92
N SER A 159 -0.17 -9.71 0.06
CA SER A 159 -0.91 -9.33 -1.16
C SER A 159 -0.45 -10.05 -2.43
N GLY A 160 0.68 -10.79 -2.40
CA GLY A 160 1.20 -11.43 -3.61
C GLY A 160 2.55 -12.11 -3.45
N ILE A 161 2.99 -12.70 -4.55
CA ILE A 161 4.21 -13.49 -4.67
C ILE A 161 4.95 -13.10 -5.94
N LEU A 162 6.28 -13.06 -5.85
CA LEU A 162 7.15 -13.02 -7.01
C LEU A 162 7.63 -14.45 -7.31
N LEU A 163 7.39 -14.91 -8.51
CA LEU A 163 7.85 -16.20 -9.01
C LEU A 163 9.03 -16.00 -9.96
N SER A 164 10.15 -16.62 -9.67
CA SER A 164 11.35 -16.57 -10.51
C SER A 164 11.21 -17.54 -11.67
N THR A 165 10.90 -17.02 -12.87
CA THR A 165 10.64 -17.83 -14.06
C THR A 165 10.93 -17.06 -15.33
N ASP A 166 11.31 -17.75 -16.39
CA ASP A 166 11.45 -17.21 -17.74
C ASP A 166 10.16 -17.39 -18.59
N LEU A 167 9.11 -17.95 -18.00
CA LEU A 167 7.83 -18.12 -18.68
C LEU A 167 7.20 -16.74 -18.98
N GLU A 168 6.81 -16.57 -20.22
CA GLU A 168 6.01 -15.41 -20.63
C GLU A 168 4.54 -15.73 -20.38
N ILE A 169 3.97 -15.11 -19.35
CA ILE A 169 2.56 -15.22 -18.99
C ILE A 169 1.95 -13.84 -19.14
N GLU A 170 0.81 -13.75 -19.80
CA GLU A 170 0.13 -12.48 -20.06
C GLU A 170 -0.35 -11.84 -18.75
N ASP A 171 -0.23 -10.51 -18.65
CA ASP A 171 -0.79 -9.75 -17.55
C ASP A 171 -2.33 -9.96 -17.52
N GLY A 172 -2.89 -10.15 -16.33
CA GLY A 172 -4.30 -10.50 -16.14
C GLY A 172 -4.59 -12.01 -16.14
N ALA A 173 -3.62 -12.88 -16.44
CA ALA A 173 -3.81 -14.34 -16.35
C ALA A 173 -4.08 -14.76 -14.90
N ILE A 174 -5.04 -15.67 -14.72
CA ILE A 174 -5.39 -16.21 -13.41
C ILE A 174 -4.68 -17.54 -13.20
N LEU A 175 -3.93 -17.61 -12.10
CA LEU A 175 -3.19 -18.80 -11.69
C LEU A 175 -3.71 -19.33 -10.36
N THR A 176 -3.85 -20.64 -10.24
CA THR A 176 -4.02 -21.32 -8.94
C THR A 176 -2.66 -21.79 -8.47
N LEU A 177 -2.20 -21.21 -7.36
CA LEU A 177 -0.88 -21.45 -6.80
C LEU A 177 -0.97 -22.38 -5.59
N GLU A 178 0.03 -23.25 -5.47
CA GLU A 178 0.27 -24.05 -4.28
C GLU A 178 1.74 -24.00 -3.91
N PHE A 179 2.06 -23.63 -2.66
CA PHE A 179 3.44 -23.53 -2.17
C PHE A 179 3.57 -23.85 -0.69
N ASP A 180 4.73 -24.39 -0.34
CA ASP A 180 5.06 -24.76 1.02
C ASP A 180 5.80 -23.61 1.73
N LEU A 181 5.51 -23.41 3.00
CA LEU A 181 6.21 -22.45 3.84
C LEU A 181 6.89 -23.16 5.00
N PRO A 182 8.11 -22.78 5.37
CA PRO A 182 8.83 -23.34 6.51
C PRO A 182 7.97 -23.32 7.79
N GLY A 183 7.88 -24.48 8.45
CA GLY A 183 7.09 -24.65 9.67
C GLY A 183 5.58 -24.83 9.48
N ASN A 184 5.07 -24.78 8.26
CA ASN A 184 3.69 -25.12 7.95
C ASN A 184 3.56 -26.60 7.57
N LYS A 185 2.54 -27.28 8.13
CA LYS A 185 2.27 -28.71 7.81
C LYS A 185 1.47 -28.90 6.52
N LYS A 186 0.88 -27.86 5.99
CA LYS A 186 0.04 -27.89 4.79
C LYS A 186 0.45 -26.77 3.86
N PRO A 187 0.42 -26.97 2.54
CA PRO A 187 0.74 -25.95 1.56
C PRO A 187 -0.27 -24.79 1.63
N ILE A 188 0.19 -23.59 1.27
CA ILE A 188 -0.68 -22.46 0.99
C ILE A 188 -1.30 -22.68 -0.39
N LYS A 189 -2.62 -22.50 -0.48
CA LYS A 189 -3.37 -22.58 -1.74
C LYS A 189 -4.09 -21.26 -1.97
N VAL A 190 -3.83 -20.63 -3.10
CA VAL A 190 -4.36 -19.32 -3.42
C VAL A 190 -4.54 -19.16 -4.92
N THR A 191 -5.62 -18.49 -5.32
CA THR A 191 -5.81 -18.01 -6.70
C THR A 191 -5.30 -16.58 -6.78
N GLY A 192 -4.56 -16.26 -7.83
CA GLY A 192 -4.00 -14.92 -8.04
C GLY A 192 -3.97 -14.54 -9.51
N GLU A 193 -3.81 -13.23 -9.73
CA GLU A 193 -3.74 -12.60 -11.05
C GLU A 193 -2.30 -12.16 -11.33
N VAL A 194 -1.77 -12.49 -12.50
CA VAL A 194 -0.50 -11.97 -12.98
C VAL A 194 -0.63 -10.47 -13.23
N VAL A 195 0.13 -9.66 -12.49
CA VAL A 195 0.03 -8.19 -12.58
C VAL A 195 1.26 -7.54 -13.21
N ARG A 196 2.33 -8.29 -13.40
CA ARG A 196 3.54 -7.81 -14.07
C ARG A 196 4.47 -8.94 -14.45
N THR A 197 5.18 -8.74 -15.56
CA THR A 197 6.34 -9.53 -15.95
C THR A 197 7.63 -8.73 -15.72
N ILE A 198 8.62 -9.32 -15.06
CA ILE A 198 9.95 -8.75 -14.83
C ILE A 198 10.92 -9.42 -15.79
N LYS A 199 11.48 -8.65 -16.74
CA LYS A 199 12.51 -9.16 -17.68
C LYS A 199 13.90 -8.77 -17.19
N PHE A 200 14.87 -9.62 -17.46
CA PHE A 200 16.28 -9.35 -17.16
C PHE A 200 16.70 -7.99 -17.71
N ASN A 201 17.34 -7.19 -16.89
CA ASN A 201 17.89 -5.90 -17.29
C ASN A 201 19.38 -5.84 -16.89
N LYS A 202 20.24 -5.58 -17.86
CA LYS A 202 21.70 -5.42 -17.62
C LYS A 202 22.06 -4.33 -16.63
N LYS A 203 21.17 -3.33 -16.41
CA LYS A 203 21.35 -2.25 -15.43
C LYS A 203 20.99 -2.67 -13.99
N THR A 204 20.27 -3.77 -13.81
CA THR A 204 19.88 -4.32 -12.53
C THR A 204 20.06 -5.83 -12.54
N PRO A 205 21.33 -6.30 -12.60
CA PRO A 205 21.63 -7.74 -12.79
C PRO A 205 21.16 -8.60 -11.62
N ASP A 206 20.96 -8.01 -10.44
CA ASP A 206 20.54 -8.72 -9.22
C ASP A 206 19.00 -8.92 -9.14
N ARG A 207 18.23 -8.42 -10.11
CA ARG A 207 16.79 -8.69 -10.17
C ARG A 207 16.52 -9.95 -10.96
N PRO A 208 15.88 -10.95 -10.36
CA PRO A 208 15.49 -12.17 -11.08
C PRO A 208 14.45 -11.84 -12.16
N THR A 209 14.54 -12.52 -13.29
CA THR A 209 13.44 -12.60 -14.26
C THR A 209 12.28 -13.31 -13.59
N GLY A 210 11.05 -12.86 -13.81
CA GLY A 210 9.91 -13.50 -13.16
C GLY A 210 8.58 -12.81 -13.37
N ILE A 211 7.57 -13.34 -12.73
CA ILE A 211 6.21 -12.80 -12.75
C ILE A 211 5.76 -12.43 -11.34
N GLY A 212 5.13 -11.27 -11.21
CA GLY A 212 4.46 -10.86 -9.98
C GLY A 212 2.99 -11.28 -10.04
N VAL A 213 2.55 -12.05 -9.06
CA VAL A 213 1.16 -12.51 -8.93
C VAL A 213 0.53 -11.86 -7.71
N ARG A 214 -0.58 -11.16 -7.89
CA ARG A 214 -1.41 -10.60 -6.83
C ARG A 214 -2.41 -11.64 -6.37
N PHE A 215 -2.50 -11.91 -5.08
CA PHE A 215 -3.46 -12.83 -4.51
C PHE A 215 -4.89 -12.28 -4.61
N ALA A 216 -5.84 -13.12 -4.98
CA ALA A 216 -7.25 -12.77 -5.14
C ALA A 216 -8.13 -13.54 -4.16
N ASP A 217 -7.93 -14.85 -4.02
CA ASP A 217 -8.75 -15.71 -3.16
C ASP A 217 -7.93 -16.84 -2.55
N PHE A 218 -8.05 -17.02 -1.24
CA PHE A 218 -7.35 -18.05 -0.50
C PHE A 218 -8.23 -19.25 -0.21
N SER A 219 -7.71 -20.46 -0.38
CA SER A 219 -8.42 -21.68 -0.06
C SER A 219 -8.26 -22.05 1.42
N GLY A 220 -9.38 -22.29 2.10
CA GLY A 220 -9.41 -22.77 3.48
C GLY A 220 -8.77 -21.80 4.48
N ASP A 221 -7.80 -22.26 5.26
CA ASP A 221 -7.07 -21.50 6.27
C ASP A 221 -5.73 -20.94 5.77
N SER A 222 -5.51 -20.92 4.46
CA SER A 222 -4.24 -20.53 3.83
C SER A 222 -3.84 -19.09 4.15
N GLU A 223 -4.78 -18.15 4.11
CA GLU A 223 -4.53 -16.74 4.43
C GLU A 223 -3.99 -16.55 5.85
N ARG A 224 -4.66 -17.12 6.85
CA ARG A 224 -4.22 -17.07 8.27
C ARG A 224 -2.85 -17.70 8.48
N ARG A 225 -2.52 -18.76 7.74
CA ARG A 225 -1.20 -19.40 7.82
C ARG A 225 -0.11 -18.56 7.19
N LEU A 226 -0.41 -17.91 6.06
CA LEU A 226 0.50 -16.96 5.42
C LEU A 226 0.77 -15.75 6.34
N GLU A 227 -0.27 -15.15 6.90
CA GLU A 227 -0.17 -14.03 7.84
C GLU A 227 0.74 -14.39 9.03
N ARG A 228 0.52 -15.55 9.63
CA ARG A 228 1.36 -16.02 10.75
C ARG A 228 2.81 -16.24 10.36
N TYR A 229 3.07 -16.72 9.15
CA TYR A 229 4.41 -16.91 8.64
C TYR A 229 5.13 -15.58 8.44
N ILE A 230 4.51 -14.63 7.77
CA ILE A 230 5.08 -13.30 7.52
C ILE A 230 5.37 -12.60 8.85
N ALA A 231 4.41 -12.54 9.77
CA ALA A 231 4.60 -11.92 11.08
C ALA A 231 5.74 -12.54 11.91
N LYS A 232 5.98 -13.83 11.76
CA LYS A 232 7.12 -14.51 12.42
C LYS A 232 8.46 -14.14 11.79
N THR A 233 8.51 -14.08 10.47
CA THR A 233 9.75 -13.87 9.72
C THR A 233 10.24 -12.43 9.86
N THR A 234 9.34 -11.45 9.85
CA THR A 234 9.69 -10.03 10.07
C THR A 234 10.19 -9.71 11.47
N HIS A 235 9.77 -10.48 12.48
CA HIS A 235 10.28 -10.28 13.84
C HIS A 235 11.65 -10.94 14.10
N THR A 236 12.10 -11.84 13.23
CA THR A 236 13.33 -12.61 13.40
C THR A 236 14.51 -11.99 12.65
N ASP A 237 14.27 -11.37 11.50
CA ASP A 237 15.30 -10.74 10.67
C ASP A 237 15.24 -9.22 10.77
N GLY A 238 16.01 -8.62 11.68
CA GLY A 238 16.18 -7.16 11.77
C GLY A 238 16.93 -6.53 10.57
N LYS A 239 16.79 -7.09 9.35
CA LYS A 239 17.33 -6.55 8.11
C LYS A 239 16.20 -6.34 7.11
N MET A 240 15.72 -5.11 7.08
CA MET A 240 14.81 -4.61 6.08
C MET A 240 15.59 -4.37 4.77
N HIS A 241 15.41 -5.21 3.77
CA HIS A 241 15.92 -4.93 2.42
C HIS A 241 14.92 -4.03 1.68
N TYR A 242 15.24 -2.74 1.63
CA TYR A 242 14.59 -1.80 0.72
C TYR A 242 15.25 -1.92 -0.65
N TYR A 243 14.51 -2.38 -1.66
CA TYR A 243 14.87 -2.16 -3.05
C TYR A 243 14.16 -0.88 -3.52
N LEU A 244 14.96 0.15 -3.72
CA LEU A 244 14.60 1.43 -4.35
C LEU A 244 14.24 1.24 -5.82
#